data_38aa55aa7afeb106a09ab61100db96e7
#
_entry.id   38aa55aa7afeb106a09ab61100db96e7
#
_cell.length_a   1.000
_cell.length_b   1.000
_cell.length_c   1.000
_cell.angle_alpha   90.00
_cell.angle_beta   90.00
_cell.angle_gamma   90.00
#
_symmetry.space_group_name_H-M   'P 1'
#
loop_
_entity.id
_entity.type
_entity.pdbx_description
1 polymer ?
#
loop_
_entity_poly.entity_id
_entity_poly.type
_entity_poly.pdbx_seq_one_letter_code
_entity_poly.pdbx_strand_id
1 'polypeptide(L)'
;SDMADIAQDLWASVPETVPAEKPTAVRDEPTEPHAPQTAQNPAKSADSAPKATYADEKSLPFTELWKVADEPIDWTEVLSSPIPTDGLVSAEKWALYRQYADKVLSGDTAAYLGVLKAVDPMGDLTPYTSSLSVATRDADVMLATFAVRDDLLDSDGEHYLCGLSLRIARDLFATLPVTHVIVTATQKEQPIKRVDFPRSAMQNARFQFVDPVTFVGQMKEA
;
A
#
# COMPACT_ATOMS: atom_id res chain seq x y z
N SER A 1 -7.41 6.56 -51.21
CA SER A 1 -8.84 6.78 -50.90
C SER A 1 -9.09 6.35 -49.49
N ASP A 2 -8.94 7.22 -48.61
CA ASP A 2 -9.82 7.83 -47.61
C ASP A 2 -10.22 6.93 -46.46
N MET A 3 -9.40 7.00 -45.42
CA MET A 3 -9.73 6.64 -44.03
C MET A 3 -9.22 7.72 -43.07
N ALA A 4 -9.48 8.97 -43.34
CA ALA A 4 -9.03 10.10 -42.51
C ALA A 4 -10.17 11.05 -42.08
N ASP A 5 -11.44 10.60 -42.09
CA ASP A 5 -12.57 11.53 -41.91
C ASP A 5 -13.66 11.09 -40.91
N ILE A 6 -13.34 10.27 -39.91
CA ILE A 6 -14.32 9.86 -38.88
C ILE A 6 -13.90 10.26 -37.45
N ALA A 7 -12.95 11.16 -37.27
CA ALA A 7 -12.46 11.52 -35.91
C ALA A 7 -12.78 12.96 -35.47
N GLN A 8 -13.73 13.66 -36.10
CA GLN A 8 -13.99 15.08 -35.76
C GLN A 8 -15.38 15.43 -35.23
N ASP A 9 -16.27 14.48 -34.95
CA ASP A 9 -17.67 14.83 -34.60
C ASP A 9 -18.10 14.41 -33.15
N LEU A 10 -17.18 14.21 -32.23
CA LEU A 10 -17.53 13.77 -30.85
C LEU A 10 -17.26 14.79 -29.75
N TRP A 11 -16.95 16.05 -30.06
CA TRP A 11 -16.64 17.08 -29.04
C TRP A 11 -17.53 18.33 -29.08
N ALA A 12 -18.72 18.27 -29.67
CA ALA A 12 -19.64 19.41 -29.72
C ALA A 12 -20.97 19.05 -29.05
N SER A 13 -21.06 19.07 -27.75
CA SER A 13 -22.30 19.33 -26.99
C SER A 13 -22.04 19.37 -25.49
N VAL A 14 -21.59 20.50 -25.01
CA VAL A 14 -21.74 20.92 -23.64
C VAL A 14 -22.66 22.15 -23.65
N PRO A 15 -23.84 22.12 -23.02
CA PRO A 15 -24.59 23.35 -22.83
C PRO A 15 -24.13 24.06 -21.56
N GLU A 16 -23.83 25.32 -21.81
CA GLU A 16 -23.46 26.38 -20.90
C GLU A 16 -24.68 26.90 -20.12
N THR A 17 -24.42 27.22 -18.81
CA THR A 17 -25.04 28.25 -18.00
C THR A 17 -26.53 28.29 -17.69
N VAL A 18 -26.82 28.38 -16.36
CA VAL A 18 -27.81 29.33 -15.82
C VAL A 18 -27.35 29.84 -14.41
N PRO A 19 -27.62 31.11 -14.10
CA PRO A 19 -26.88 31.88 -13.11
C PRO A 19 -27.54 32.00 -11.71
N ALA A 20 -26.76 32.56 -10.83
CA ALA A 20 -27.04 32.89 -9.45
C ALA A 20 -28.30 33.74 -9.25
N GLU A 21 -29.03 33.47 -8.16
CA GLU A 21 -29.87 34.45 -7.47
C GLU A 21 -29.60 34.43 -5.97
N LYS A 22 -29.24 35.65 -5.49
CA LYS A 22 -29.33 36.06 -4.09
C LYS A 22 -30.72 36.63 -3.82
N PRO A 23 -31.26 36.51 -2.61
CA PRO A 23 -31.70 37.70 -1.91
C PRO A 23 -31.28 37.76 -0.41
N THR A 24 -30.62 38.79 -0.02
CA THR A 24 -31.12 40.00 0.68
C THR A 24 -31.48 39.80 2.16
N ALA A 25 -30.74 40.55 2.92
CA ALA A 25 -30.74 40.78 4.34
C ALA A 25 -32.10 41.25 4.94
N VAL A 26 -32.33 40.85 6.19
CA VAL A 26 -33.05 41.68 7.15
C VAL A 26 -32.29 41.67 8.49
N ARG A 27 -32.06 42.86 8.90
CA ARG A 27 -31.41 43.39 10.09
C ARG A 27 -32.47 43.46 11.21
N ASP A 28 -32.09 43.09 12.44
CA ASP A 28 -32.46 43.88 13.63
C ASP A 28 -31.66 43.35 14.84
N GLU A 29 -30.85 44.24 15.37
CA GLU A 29 -30.33 44.32 16.74
C GLU A 29 -31.26 45.29 17.53
N PRO A 30 -31.17 45.56 18.85
CA PRO A 30 -30.27 45.13 19.92
C PRO A 30 -30.97 44.81 21.25
N THR A 31 -30.31 44.27 22.26
CA THR A 31 -30.35 44.78 23.66
C THR A 31 -29.42 43.95 24.58
N GLU A 32 -28.33 44.54 25.01
CA GLU A 32 -27.69 44.30 26.31
C GLU A 32 -28.43 45.06 27.40
N PRO A 33 -28.21 44.95 28.75
CA PRO A 33 -27.03 44.47 29.47
C PRO A 33 -27.35 43.70 30.79
N HIS A 34 -26.38 43.03 31.37
CA HIS A 34 -25.98 43.12 32.79
C HIS A 34 -25.03 42.00 33.20
N ALA A 35 -23.81 42.42 33.54
CA ALA A 35 -22.95 41.69 34.44
C ALA A 35 -23.34 41.93 35.90
N PRO A 36 -22.93 41.06 36.87
CA PRO A 36 -21.68 41.36 37.54
C PRO A 36 -20.81 40.11 37.90
N GLN A 37 -19.56 40.41 37.82
CA GLN A 37 -18.36 39.94 38.55
C GLN A 37 -18.57 39.03 39.79
N THR A 38 -17.81 37.99 39.91
CA THR A 38 -16.62 37.77 40.76
C THR A 38 -16.36 36.31 40.96
N ALA A 39 -15.19 35.83 40.67
CA ALA A 39 -14.21 35.29 41.59
C ALA A 39 -13.09 34.55 40.86
N GLN A 40 -11.95 35.05 41.10
CA GLN A 40 -10.63 34.48 40.85
C GLN A 40 -10.51 33.06 41.39
N ASN A 41 -9.89 32.14 40.69
CA ASN A 41 -8.60 31.64 41.10
C ASN A 41 -7.94 30.68 40.08
N PRO A 42 -6.65 30.53 40.21
CA PRO A 42 -5.77 30.28 39.11
C PRO A 42 -5.33 28.81 38.94
N ALA A 43 -4.81 28.58 37.75
CA ALA A 43 -3.77 27.63 37.47
C ALA A 43 -4.02 26.16 37.85
N LYS A 44 -4.15 25.37 36.82
CA LYS A 44 -3.16 24.32 36.61
C LYS A 44 -3.08 24.00 35.15
N SER A 45 -1.96 24.29 34.58
CA SER A 45 -1.44 23.72 33.36
C SER A 45 -1.64 22.22 33.44
N ALA A 46 -2.62 21.71 32.74
CA ALA A 46 -2.66 20.30 32.39
C ALA A 46 -1.98 20.21 31.05
N ASP A 47 -0.74 19.85 31.12
CA ASP A 47 0.09 19.17 30.19
C ASP A 47 -0.78 18.41 29.18
N SER A 48 -0.87 18.93 27.99
CA SER A 48 -1.42 18.21 26.86
C SER A 48 -0.34 17.23 26.42
N ALA A 49 -0.27 16.12 27.10
CA ALA A 49 0.42 14.96 26.56
C ALA A 49 -0.15 14.68 25.19
N PRO A 50 0.69 14.52 24.15
CA PRO A 50 0.22 14.11 22.86
C PRO A 50 -0.49 12.77 23.03
N LYS A 51 -1.74 12.68 22.63
CA LYS A 51 -2.43 11.41 22.47
C LYS A 51 -1.54 10.55 21.60
N ALA A 52 -0.83 9.61 22.21
CA ALA A 52 -0.22 8.50 21.51
C ALA A 52 -1.34 7.83 20.73
N THR A 53 -1.30 7.97 19.44
CA THR A 53 -2.15 7.24 18.52
C THR A 53 -1.80 5.76 18.70
N TYR A 54 -2.80 4.94 18.90
CA TYR A 54 -2.74 3.47 19.08
C TYR A 54 -2.05 2.70 17.93
N ALA A 55 -1.34 3.40 17.06
CA ALA A 55 -0.57 2.85 15.94
C ALA A 55 0.88 2.45 16.31
N ASP A 56 1.38 2.84 17.48
CA ASP A 56 2.82 2.67 17.81
C ASP A 56 3.16 1.39 18.56
N GLU A 57 2.20 0.57 18.98
CA GLU A 57 2.47 -0.61 19.81
C GLU A 57 2.74 -1.92 19.06
N LYS A 58 2.71 -1.94 17.71
CA LYS A 58 2.95 -3.17 16.92
C LYS A 58 3.84 -3.00 15.70
N SER A 59 4.59 -1.93 15.57
CA SER A 59 5.58 -1.87 14.49
C SER A 59 6.77 -2.75 14.84
N LEU A 60 7.02 -3.77 14.00
CA LEU A 60 8.21 -4.58 14.09
C LEU A 60 9.45 -3.70 13.91
N PRO A 61 10.57 -3.97 14.62
CA PRO A 61 11.82 -3.31 14.30
C PRO A 61 12.15 -3.56 12.82
N PHE A 62 12.68 -2.54 12.13
CA PHE A 62 13.02 -2.68 10.71
C PHE A 62 14.04 -3.81 10.45
N THR A 63 14.76 -4.22 11.50
CA THR A 63 15.71 -5.34 11.47
C THR A 63 15.04 -6.71 11.47
N GLU A 64 13.72 -6.80 11.52
CA GLU A 64 12.95 -8.06 11.54
C GLU A 64 11.83 -8.14 10.50
N LEU A 65 11.69 -7.14 9.63
CA LEU A 65 10.59 -7.01 8.67
C LEU A 65 10.43 -8.23 7.76
N TRP A 66 11.52 -8.81 7.29
CA TRP A 66 11.48 -9.97 6.38
C TRP A 66 11.03 -11.27 7.04
N LYS A 67 10.99 -11.36 8.37
CA LYS A 67 10.58 -12.56 9.11
C LYS A 67 9.08 -12.78 9.06
N VAL A 68 8.32 -11.74 8.83
CA VAL A 68 6.86 -11.75 8.75
C VAL A 68 6.42 -11.49 7.31
N ALA A 69 5.42 -12.21 6.86
CA ALA A 69 4.73 -11.98 5.59
C ALA A 69 3.31 -12.53 5.69
N ASP A 70 2.47 -12.14 4.76
CA ASP A 70 1.11 -12.68 4.64
C ASP A 70 1.13 -14.17 4.29
N GLU A 71 0.08 -14.88 4.69
CA GLU A 71 -0.14 -16.26 4.26
C GLU A 71 -0.42 -16.30 2.74
N PRO A 72 0.15 -17.27 2.02
CA PRO A 72 -0.07 -17.40 0.58
C PRO A 72 -1.54 -17.65 0.24
N ILE A 73 -2.02 -16.98 -0.81
CA ILE A 73 -3.34 -17.21 -1.37
C ILE A 73 -3.24 -18.34 -2.40
N ASP A 74 -3.93 -19.45 -2.17
CA ASP A 74 -4.10 -20.51 -3.16
C ASP A 74 -5.27 -20.16 -4.09
N TRP A 75 -4.96 -19.52 -5.21
CA TRP A 75 -5.96 -19.09 -6.17
C TRP A 75 -6.73 -20.23 -6.84
N THR A 76 -6.13 -21.42 -6.96
CA THR A 76 -6.81 -22.61 -7.48
C THR A 76 -7.86 -23.09 -6.49
N GLU A 77 -7.52 -23.11 -5.21
CA GLU A 77 -8.47 -23.45 -4.15
C GLU A 77 -9.58 -22.42 -4.06
N VAL A 78 -9.23 -21.12 -4.10
CA VAL A 78 -10.21 -20.01 -4.11
C VAL A 78 -11.21 -20.18 -5.26
N LEU A 79 -10.75 -20.52 -6.45
CA LEU A 79 -11.63 -20.72 -7.61
C LEU A 79 -12.54 -21.93 -7.43
N SER A 80 -12.02 -23.04 -6.91
CA SER A 80 -12.73 -24.32 -6.80
C SER A 80 -13.67 -24.42 -5.61
N SER A 81 -13.41 -23.72 -4.51
CA SER A 81 -14.21 -23.81 -3.30
C SER A 81 -15.09 -22.56 -3.06
N PRO A 82 -16.39 -22.70 -2.84
CA PRO A 82 -17.26 -21.56 -2.54
C PRO A 82 -17.05 -20.97 -1.14
N ILE A 83 -16.43 -21.69 -0.23
CA ILE A 83 -16.17 -21.30 1.15
C ILE A 83 -14.70 -21.56 1.51
N PRO A 84 -14.11 -20.82 2.46
CA PRO A 84 -12.76 -21.10 2.93
C PRO A 84 -12.69 -22.49 3.59
N THR A 85 -11.60 -23.20 3.32
CA THR A 85 -11.44 -24.61 3.73
C THR A 85 -10.74 -24.76 5.08
N ASP A 86 -9.93 -23.77 5.48
CA ASP A 86 -9.07 -23.84 6.66
C ASP A 86 -9.54 -22.99 7.85
N GLY A 87 -10.56 -22.17 7.68
CA GLY A 87 -11.06 -21.26 8.71
C GLY A 87 -10.11 -20.09 9.08
N LEU A 88 -8.98 -19.96 8.39
CA LEU A 88 -8.02 -18.87 8.60
C LEU A 88 -8.43 -17.58 7.90
N VAL A 89 -9.26 -17.70 6.87
CA VAL A 89 -9.75 -16.57 6.06
C VAL A 89 -11.22 -16.36 6.34
N SER A 90 -11.65 -15.11 6.56
CA SER A 90 -13.06 -14.79 6.76
C SER A 90 -13.88 -15.03 5.47
N ALA A 91 -15.18 -15.25 5.63
CA ALA A 91 -16.09 -15.46 4.49
C ALA A 91 -16.10 -14.25 3.54
N GLU A 92 -16.03 -13.03 4.09
CA GLU A 92 -15.98 -11.79 3.31
C GLU A 92 -14.69 -11.69 2.49
N LYS A 93 -13.56 -12.01 3.11
CA LYS A 93 -12.25 -11.99 2.44
C LYS A 93 -12.19 -13.08 1.35
N TRP A 94 -12.75 -14.25 1.62
CA TRP A 94 -12.84 -15.32 0.63
C TRP A 94 -13.72 -14.92 -0.56
N ALA A 95 -14.87 -14.29 -0.31
CA ALA A 95 -15.75 -13.78 -1.36
C ALA A 95 -15.02 -12.72 -2.22
N LEU A 96 -14.21 -11.86 -1.60
CA LEU A 96 -13.37 -10.91 -2.31
C LEU A 96 -12.36 -11.63 -3.23
N TYR A 97 -11.66 -12.63 -2.71
CA TYR A 97 -10.71 -13.40 -3.52
C TYR A 97 -11.40 -14.09 -4.71
N ARG A 98 -12.59 -14.66 -4.50
CA ARG A 98 -13.33 -15.32 -5.58
C ARG A 98 -13.69 -14.39 -6.74
N GLN A 99 -13.87 -13.10 -6.50
CA GLN A 99 -14.13 -12.12 -7.56
C GLN A 99 -12.95 -11.98 -8.53
N TYR A 100 -11.76 -12.27 -8.09
CA TYR A 100 -10.53 -12.12 -8.86
C TYR A 100 -9.93 -13.43 -9.36
N ALA A 101 -10.30 -14.58 -8.78
CA ALA A 101 -9.59 -15.83 -8.93
C ALA A 101 -9.41 -16.28 -10.39
N ASP A 102 -10.46 -16.24 -11.19
CA ASP A 102 -10.40 -16.63 -12.60
C ASP A 102 -9.46 -15.73 -13.41
N LYS A 103 -9.54 -14.42 -13.21
CA LYS A 103 -8.70 -13.43 -13.88
C LYS A 103 -7.24 -13.52 -13.42
N VAL A 104 -7.01 -13.73 -12.13
CA VAL A 104 -5.65 -13.90 -11.59
C VAL A 104 -5.01 -15.15 -12.17
N LEU A 105 -5.72 -16.27 -12.21
CA LEU A 105 -5.20 -17.52 -12.77
C LEU A 105 -4.98 -17.45 -14.29
N SER A 106 -5.73 -16.59 -14.98
CA SER A 106 -5.51 -16.34 -16.42
C SER A 106 -4.39 -15.33 -16.72
N GLY A 107 -3.76 -14.76 -15.70
CA GLY A 107 -2.66 -13.80 -15.87
C GLY A 107 -3.10 -12.38 -16.23
N ASP A 108 -4.32 -12.00 -15.87
CA ASP A 108 -4.82 -10.63 -16.06
C ASP A 108 -4.11 -9.66 -15.12
N THR A 109 -3.21 -8.85 -15.66
CA THR A 109 -2.41 -7.89 -14.90
C THR A 109 -3.24 -6.78 -14.26
N ALA A 110 -4.38 -6.41 -14.82
CA ALA A 110 -5.30 -5.46 -14.21
C ALA A 110 -5.96 -6.07 -12.96
N ALA A 111 -6.27 -7.37 -13.00
CA ALA A 111 -6.76 -8.08 -11.82
C ALA A 111 -5.69 -8.18 -10.73
N TYR A 112 -4.43 -8.35 -11.08
CA TYR A 112 -3.32 -8.32 -10.11
C TYR A 112 -3.30 -7.01 -9.32
N LEU A 113 -3.35 -5.87 -10.01
CA LEU A 113 -3.37 -4.56 -9.37
C LEU A 113 -4.65 -4.34 -8.54
N GLY A 114 -5.78 -4.85 -9.02
CA GLY A 114 -7.05 -4.83 -8.28
C GLY A 114 -6.97 -5.60 -6.96
N VAL A 115 -6.40 -6.81 -6.97
CA VAL A 115 -6.16 -7.61 -5.76
C VAL A 115 -5.24 -6.88 -4.78
N LEU A 116 -4.11 -6.37 -5.25
CA LEU A 116 -3.17 -5.66 -4.38
C LEU A 116 -3.80 -4.43 -3.73
N LYS A 117 -4.64 -3.71 -4.45
CA LYS A 117 -5.39 -2.58 -3.89
C LYS A 117 -6.42 -3.02 -2.85
N ALA A 118 -7.12 -4.13 -3.10
CA ALA A 118 -8.18 -4.61 -2.22
C ALA A 118 -7.66 -5.30 -0.95
N VAL A 119 -6.58 -6.06 -1.07
CA VAL A 119 -5.96 -6.82 0.04
C VAL A 119 -4.97 -5.96 0.82
N ASP A 120 -4.28 -5.04 0.15
CA ASP A 120 -3.25 -4.16 0.71
C ASP A 120 -2.20 -4.90 1.57
N PRO A 121 -1.49 -5.88 0.99
CA PRO A 121 -0.60 -6.76 1.76
C PRO A 121 0.60 -6.03 2.37
N MET A 122 0.94 -4.85 1.87
CA MET A 122 2.08 -4.04 2.29
C MET A 122 1.67 -2.77 3.05
N GLY A 123 0.42 -2.66 3.49
CA GLY A 123 -0.09 -1.48 4.19
C GLY A 123 0.64 -1.19 5.50
N ASP A 124 1.11 -2.23 6.19
CA ASP A 124 1.92 -2.13 7.42
C ASP A 124 3.36 -1.64 7.19
N LEU A 125 3.80 -1.51 5.93
CA LEU A 125 5.14 -1.02 5.58
C LEU A 125 5.22 0.51 5.49
N THR A 126 4.10 1.22 5.60
CA THR A 126 4.07 2.69 5.57
C THR A 126 5.06 3.36 6.53
N PRO A 127 5.29 2.90 7.77
CA PRO A 127 6.25 3.50 8.67
C PRO A 127 7.72 3.36 8.22
N TYR A 128 8.00 2.45 7.30
CA TYR A 128 9.37 2.10 6.91
C TYR A 128 9.78 2.67 5.54
N THR A 129 8.88 3.32 4.85
CA THR A 129 9.14 3.91 3.52
C THR A 129 8.60 5.33 3.45
N SER A 130 9.20 6.16 2.60
CA SER A 130 8.62 7.46 2.23
C SER A 130 7.52 7.31 1.19
N SER A 131 7.63 6.29 0.32
CA SER A 131 6.59 5.88 -0.63
C SER A 131 6.83 4.44 -1.05
N LEU A 132 5.75 3.76 -1.46
CA LEU A 132 5.79 2.42 -2.01
C LEU A 132 4.79 2.33 -3.17
N SER A 133 5.25 1.86 -4.30
CA SER A 133 4.41 1.66 -5.49
C SER A 133 4.68 0.30 -6.11
N VAL A 134 3.67 -0.24 -6.77
CA VAL A 134 3.74 -1.50 -7.49
C VAL A 134 3.25 -1.32 -8.93
N ALA A 135 3.82 -2.09 -9.84
CA ALA A 135 3.43 -2.13 -11.23
C ALA A 135 3.56 -3.56 -11.76
N THR A 136 2.85 -3.87 -12.82
CA THR A 136 3.01 -5.11 -13.56
C THR A 136 3.91 -4.88 -14.76
N ARG A 137 4.85 -5.78 -14.98
CA ARG A 137 5.58 -5.85 -16.26
C ARG A 137 4.85 -6.75 -17.25
N ASP A 138 4.47 -7.92 -16.78
CA ASP A 138 3.68 -8.93 -17.48
C ASP A 138 3.02 -9.87 -16.45
N ALA A 139 2.40 -10.96 -16.88
CA ALA A 139 1.74 -11.91 -15.98
C ALA A 139 2.70 -12.66 -15.04
N ASP A 140 3.99 -12.68 -15.36
CA ASP A 140 5.00 -13.43 -14.60
C ASP A 140 5.83 -12.52 -13.69
N VAL A 141 5.85 -11.20 -13.91
CA VAL A 141 6.78 -10.28 -13.26
C VAL A 141 6.08 -9.08 -12.65
N MET A 142 6.20 -8.95 -11.33
CA MET A 142 5.82 -7.75 -10.59
C MET A 142 7.02 -6.84 -10.34
N LEU A 143 6.77 -5.54 -10.41
CA LEU A 143 7.73 -4.50 -10.06
C LEU A 143 7.25 -3.79 -8.80
N ALA A 144 8.14 -3.60 -7.84
CA ALA A 144 7.90 -2.78 -6.67
C ALA A 144 9.00 -1.72 -6.55
N THR A 145 8.63 -0.50 -6.23
CA THR A 145 9.57 0.59 -6.00
C THR A 145 9.24 1.27 -4.69
N PHE A 146 10.20 1.37 -3.80
CA PHE A 146 10.05 2.11 -2.57
C PHE A 146 11.10 3.23 -2.46
N ALA A 147 10.67 4.39 -1.96
CA ALA A 147 11.57 5.44 -1.56
C ALA A 147 11.98 5.22 -0.10
N VAL A 148 13.28 5.28 0.15
CA VAL A 148 13.83 5.05 1.49
C VAL A 148 13.47 6.15 2.48
N ARG A 149 13.47 5.81 3.75
CA ARG A 149 13.58 6.76 4.85
C ARG A 149 15.06 6.94 5.18
N ASP A 150 15.56 8.16 5.08
CA ASP A 150 16.99 8.45 5.29
C ASP A 150 17.44 8.07 6.72
N ASP A 151 16.60 8.26 7.73
CA ASP A 151 16.91 7.89 9.11
C ASP A 151 17.15 6.38 9.30
N LEU A 152 16.39 5.53 8.61
CA LEU A 152 16.56 4.08 8.63
C LEU A 152 17.76 3.63 7.80
N LEU A 153 17.98 4.28 6.67
CA LEU A 153 19.14 4.03 5.82
C LEU A 153 20.46 4.36 6.54
N ASP A 154 20.48 5.46 7.28
CA ASP A 154 21.66 5.90 8.06
C ASP A 154 21.92 5.01 9.29
N SER A 155 20.90 4.33 9.82
CA SER A 155 21.03 3.47 10.99
C SER A 155 21.72 2.14 10.66
N ASP A 156 21.16 1.37 9.71
CA ASP A 156 21.72 0.10 9.20
C ASP A 156 21.23 -0.13 7.77
N GLY A 157 21.87 0.57 6.84
CA GLY A 157 21.40 0.68 5.46
C GLY A 157 21.29 -0.66 4.73
N GLU A 158 22.23 -1.57 4.89
CA GLU A 158 22.22 -2.86 4.19
C GLU A 158 21.10 -3.77 4.72
N HIS A 159 20.95 -3.90 6.04
CA HIS A 159 19.85 -4.68 6.61
C HIS A 159 18.49 -4.07 6.30
N TYR A 160 18.40 -2.75 6.33
CA TYR A 160 17.18 -2.04 5.97
C TYR A 160 16.78 -2.29 4.51
N LEU A 161 17.69 -2.05 3.56
CA LEU A 161 17.42 -2.22 2.13
C LEU A 161 17.11 -3.68 1.77
N CYS A 162 17.91 -4.61 2.26
CA CYS A 162 17.74 -6.02 1.97
C CYS A 162 16.52 -6.60 2.68
N GLY A 163 16.31 -6.28 3.95
CA GLY A 163 15.18 -6.76 4.73
C GLY A 163 13.84 -6.29 4.19
N LEU A 164 13.74 -4.99 3.86
CA LEU A 164 12.52 -4.44 3.30
C LEU A 164 12.24 -4.96 1.88
N SER A 165 13.27 -5.06 1.05
CA SER A 165 13.12 -5.65 -0.29
C SER A 165 12.64 -7.11 -0.22
N LEU A 166 13.20 -7.89 0.69
CA LEU A 166 12.80 -9.28 0.90
C LEU A 166 11.35 -9.38 1.42
N ARG A 167 10.95 -8.52 2.36
CA ARG A 167 9.58 -8.47 2.85
C ARG A 167 8.58 -8.14 1.73
N ILE A 168 8.83 -7.13 0.93
CA ILE A 168 7.99 -6.75 -0.21
C ILE A 168 7.86 -7.92 -1.19
N ALA A 169 8.96 -8.58 -1.53
CA ALA A 169 8.93 -9.74 -2.42
C ALA A 169 8.08 -10.87 -1.85
N ARG A 170 8.20 -11.18 -0.55
CA ARG A 170 7.41 -12.22 0.12
C ARG A 170 5.92 -11.93 0.06
N ASP A 171 5.50 -10.68 0.35
CA ASP A 171 4.09 -10.30 0.33
C ASP A 171 3.50 -10.36 -1.07
N LEU A 172 4.25 -9.96 -2.09
CA LEU A 172 3.82 -10.06 -3.49
C LEU A 172 3.71 -11.52 -3.96
N PHE A 173 4.65 -12.38 -3.59
CA PHE A 173 4.57 -13.80 -3.89
C PHE A 173 3.44 -14.53 -3.15
N ALA A 174 3.13 -14.11 -1.92
CA ALA A 174 2.01 -14.66 -1.19
C ALA A 174 0.65 -14.26 -1.81
N THR A 175 0.57 -13.06 -2.38
CA THR A 175 -0.67 -12.51 -2.93
C THR A 175 -0.90 -12.89 -4.38
N LEU A 176 0.14 -13.01 -5.21
CA LEU A 176 0.03 -13.19 -6.67
C LEU A 176 0.84 -14.39 -7.16
N PRO A 177 0.38 -15.08 -8.21
CA PRO A 177 1.05 -16.27 -8.77
C PRO A 177 2.20 -15.93 -9.74
N VAL A 178 2.92 -14.83 -9.49
CA VAL A 178 4.04 -14.40 -10.31
C VAL A 178 5.29 -15.23 -10.04
N THR A 179 6.19 -15.31 -11.00
CA THR A 179 7.45 -16.07 -10.90
C THR A 179 8.63 -15.22 -10.48
N HIS A 180 8.56 -13.92 -10.72
CA HIS A 180 9.58 -12.95 -10.34
C HIS A 180 8.97 -11.70 -9.71
N VAL A 181 9.68 -11.17 -8.73
CA VAL A 181 9.43 -9.85 -8.15
C VAL A 181 10.72 -9.05 -8.21
N ILE A 182 10.69 -7.92 -8.90
CA ILE A 182 11.83 -7.00 -8.97
C ILE A 182 11.54 -5.83 -8.03
N VAL A 183 12.38 -5.66 -7.02
CA VAL A 183 12.26 -4.59 -6.03
C VAL A 183 13.36 -3.55 -6.26
N THR A 184 12.98 -2.30 -6.37
CA THR A 184 13.89 -1.15 -6.52
C THR A 184 13.75 -0.24 -5.32
N ALA A 185 14.84 0.00 -4.61
CA ALA A 185 14.95 1.03 -3.59
C ALA A 185 15.48 2.32 -4.22
N THR A 186 14.84 3.44 -3.91
CA THR A 186 15.25 4.76 -4.41
C THR A 186 15.55 5.73 -3.28
N GLN A 187 16.53 6.61 -3.48
CA GLN A 187 16.80 7.75 -2.64
C GLN A 187 16.86 9.00 -3.53
N LYS A 188 16.10 10.03 -3.18
CA LYS A 188 15.99 11.25 -4.01
C LYS A 188 15.70 10.93 -5.49
N GLU A 189 14.76 10.02 -5.70
CA GLU A 189 14.32 9.54 -7.02
C GLU A 189 15.39 8.77 -7.83
N GLN A 190 16.56 8.55 -7.26
CA GLN A 190 17.61 7.74 -7.90
C GLN A 190 17.60 6.31 -7.35
N PRO A 191 17.69 5.29 -8.20
CA PRO A 191 17.78 3.92 -7.74
C PRO A 191 19.13 3.69 -7.04
N ILE A 192 19.07 3.15 -5.83
CA ILE A 192 20.26 2.82 -5.03
C ILE A 192 20.46 1.32 -4.85
N LYS A 193 19.40 0.54 -5.01
CA LYS A 193 19.46 -0.93 -5.00
C LYS A 193 18.31 -1.49 -5.84
N ARG A 194 18.61 -2.53 -6.61
CA ARG A 194 17.60 -3.24 -7.39
C ARG A 194 17.89 -4.74 -7.36
N VAL A 195 16.88 -5.53 -7.02
CA VAL A 195 17.01 -6.95 -6.80
C VAL A 195 15.90 -7.70 -7.55
N ASP A 196 16.26 -8.75 -8.29
CA ASP A 196 15.33 -9.69 -8.89
C ASP A 196 15.21 -10.93 -8.00
N PHE A 197 14.03 -11.12 -7.41
CA PHE A 197 13.70 -12.30 -6.61
C PHE A 197 12.94 -13.32 -7.47
N PRO A 198 13.52 -14.48 -7.75
CA PRO A 198 12.75 -15.57 -8.34
C PRO A 198 11.95 -16.31 -7.27
N ARG A 199 10.71 -16.71 -7.58
CA ARG A 199 9.87 -17.52 -6.66
C ARG A 199 10.58 -18.76 -6.16
N SER A 200 11.36 -19.43 -7.02
CA SER A 200 12.09 -20.64 -6.67
C SER A 200 13.09 -20.45 -5.51
N ALA A 201 13.68 -19.27 -5.39
CA ALA A 201 14.58 -18.95 -4.28
C ALA A 201 13.85 -18.81 -2.93
N MET A 202 12.55 -18.52 -2.96
CA MET A 202 11.73 -18.30 -1.78
C MET A 202 11.14 -19.58 -1.19
N GLN A 203 10.96 -20.62 -2.00
CA GLN A 203 10.16 -21.81 -1.64
C GLN A 203 10.73 -22.63 -0.49
N ASN A 204 12.05 -22.69 -0.34
CA ASN A 204 12.72 -23.50 0.68
C ASN A 204 13.37 -22.68 1.79
N ALA A 205 13.19 -21.35 1.79
CA ALA A 205 13.81 -20.47 2.75
C ALA A 205 13.05 -20.49 4.09
N ARG A 206 13.79 -20.66 5.18
CA ARG A 206 13.27 -20.48 6.54
C ARG A 206 13.56 -19.06 7.00
N PHE A 207 12.69 -18.13 6.63
CA PHE A 207 12.93 -16.69 6.79
C PHE A 207 13.21 -16.23 8.23
N GLN A 208 12.77 -16.94 9.23
CA GLN A 208 13.12 -16.65 10.63
C GLN A 208 14.62 -16.77 10.93
N PHE A 209 15.35 -17.55 10.12
CA PHE A 209 16.78 -17.82 10.29
C PHE A 209 17.63 -17.24 9.14
N VAL A 210 17.01 -16.54 8.21
CA VAL A 210 17.70 -15.93 7.06
C VAL A 210 18.31 -14.60 7.49
N ASP A 211 19.58 -14.39 7.18
CA ASP A 211 20.16 -13.06 7.15
C ASP A 211 19.81 -12.39 5.81
N PRO A 212 19.11 -11.25 5.80
CA PRO A 212 18.59 -10.65 4.58
C PRO A 212 19.71 -10.16 3.66
N VAL A 213 20.83 -9.70 4.19
CA VAL A 213 21.97 -9.23 3.39
C VAL A 213 22.60 -10.38 2.64
N THR A 214 22.83 -11.51 3.33
CA THR A 214 23.36 -12.72 2.70
C THR A 214 22.39 -13.30 1.67
N PHE A 215 21.10 -13.35 2.01
CA PHE A 215 20.08 -13.90 1.10
C PHE A 215 19.95 -13.05 -0.17
N VAL A 216 19.85 -11.73 -0.04
CA VAL A 216 19.76 -10.82 -1.19
C VAL A 216 21.06 -10.81 -1.99
N GLY A 217 22.21 -10.95 -1.35
CA GLY A 217 23.51 -11.07 -2.01
C GLY A 217 23.64 -12.28 -2.95
N GLN A 218 22.79 -13.31 -2.81
CA GLN A 218 22.70 -14.46 -3.69
C GLN A 218 21.76 -14.26 -4.88
N MET A 219 20.94 -13.19 -4.85
CA MET A 219 20.04 -12.83 -5.94
C MET A 219 20.79 -12.08 -7.04
N LYS A 220 20.21 -12.07 -8.24
CA LYS A 220 20.74 -11.27 -9.35
C LYS A 220 20.43 -9.80 -9.13
N GLU A 221 21.38 -8.95 -9.42
CA GLU A 221 21.10 -7.53 -9.66
C GLU A 221 20.31 -7.42 -10.97
N ALA A 222 19.18 -6.71 -10.93
CA ALA A 222 18.24 -6.62 -12.05
C ALA A 222 18.51 -5.36 -12.91
#